data_f3af62cbf1db3b8616b4b3943cf2e78a
#
_entry.id   f3af62cbf1db3b8616b4b3943cf2e78a
#
_cell.length_a   1.000
_cell.length_b   1.000
_cell.length_c   1.000
_cell.angle_alpha   90.00
_cell.angle_beta   90.00
_cell.angle_gamma   90.00
#
_symmetry.space_group_name_H-M   'P 1'
#
loop_
_entity.id
_entity.type
_entity.pdbx_description
1 polymer ?
#
loop_
_entity_poly.entity_id
_entity_poly.type
_entity_poly.pdbx_seq_one_letter_code
_entity_poly.pdbx_strand_id
1 'polypeptide(L)'
;NNAINNTSVMGSFLSSHDEDTLQYKLVNESKISEDEAYNLMKVAATLQITAKGQPVLYYGEEIGQGGANNWPYQTNRRDFDWTELEKKKADSNSIYNHYKTMLAIRNAYTDVFARGNRSTVAVSDADGYEVISRSYGNSTLYVGMNVKEAEKEVVIPVAESAGTVLKNLYDGKTYTVSADQNVSVTIPAVKDGGTIVLTAETKTEPAPDNTTYDKKPDGKTTEDHNGNQQTSGNNSSQVNSAVQTTPKQEEQAVAEVTVQEESFANVIEAVNKAKTGSKIRVNLLKATKIPANVFESIKGKDMNVTFKVSDQASWIINGKDITGNVTAPIDLGLVVGTSDIPKQKVT
;
A
#
# COMPACT_ATOMS: atom_id res chain seq x y z
N ASN A 1 4.20 9.40 -10.28
CA ASN A 1 4.33 8.51 -9.11
C ASN A 1 5.74 7.92 -8.95
N ASN A 2 6.38 7.46 -10.03
CA ASN A 2 7.73 6.86 -9.94
C ASN A 2 8.83 7.88 -9.58
N ALA A 3 8.58 9.17 -9.74
CA ALA A 3 9.48 10.24 -9.30
C ALA A 3 9.52 10.39 -7.77
N ILE A 4 8.49 9.91 -7.07
CA ILE A 4 8.45 9.93 -5.59
C ILE A 4 9.28 8.76 -5.10
N ASN A 5 10.28 9.05 -4.29
CA ASN A 5 11.14 8.02 -3.74
C ASN A 5 10.39 7.16 -2.69
N ASN A 6 10.90 5.95 -2.41
CA ASN A 6 10.21 5.00 -1.53
C ASN A 6 10.13 5.45 -0.06
N THR A 7 10.91 6.44 0.34
CA THR A 7 10.90 7.01 1.69
C THR A 7 9.99 8.22 1.82
N SER A 8 9.53 8.78 0.70
CA SER A 8 8.63 9.94 0.69
C SER A 8 7.20 9.49 1.01
N VAL A 9 6.59 10.14 1.97
CA VAL A 9 5.18 9.96 2.32
C VAL A 9 4.41 11.15 1.76
N MET A 10 3.72 10.92 0.64
CA MET A 10 2.83 11.90 0.03
C MET A 10 1.39 11.54 0.38
N GLY A 11 0.62 12.51 0.85
CA GLY A 11 -0.82 12.38 1.05
C GLY A 11 -1.55 12.65 -0.27
N SER A 12 -2.16 11.63 -0.87
CA SER A 12 -3.04 11.81 -2.04
C SER A 12 -4.47 11.97 -1.57
N PHE A 13 -5.10 13.10 -1.89
CA PHE A 13 -6.50 13.38 -1.54
C PHE A 13 -7.28 13.84 -2.77
N LEU A 14 -8.60 13.66 -2.75
CA LEU A 14 -9.54 14.11 -3.77
C LEU A 14 -10.34 15.34 -3.30
N SER A 15 -10.55 15.44 -1.98
CA SER A 15 -11.28 16.51 -1.33
C SER A 15 -10.54 16.96 -0.07
N SER A 16 -10.77 18.20 0.36
CA SER A 16 -10.23 18.73 1.61
C SER A 16 -11.19 19.78 2.21
N HIS A 17 -10.87 20.22 3.44
CA HIS A 17 -11.63 21.30 4.08
C HIS A 17 -11.41 22.68 3.43
N ASP A 18 -10.37 22.84 2.62
CA ASP A 18 -10.00 24.09 1.96
C ASP A 18 -10.40 24.16 0.50
N GLU A 19 -11.06 23.11 -0.02
CA GLU A 19 -11.50 23.04 -1.41
C GLU A 19 -12.94 22.55 -1.51
N ASP A 20 -13.58 22.82 -2.66
CA ASP A 20 -14.81 22.16 -3.03
C ASP A 20 -14.60 20.66 -3.11
N THR A 21 -15.54 19.89 -2.58
CA THR A 21 -15.43 18.41 -2.65
C THR A 21 -15.48 17.93 -4.10
N LEU A 22 -14.90 16.76 -4.38
CA LEU A 22 -14.95 16.17 -5.71
C LEU A 22 -16.39 15.98 -6.19
N GLN A 23 -17.29 15.53 -5.31
CA GLN A 23 -18.72 15.40 -5.64
C GLN A 23 -19.30 16.73 -6.09
N TYR A 24 -19.05 17.81 -5.34
CA TYR A 24 -19.55 19.14 -5.69
C TYR A 24 -19.01 19.61 -7.04
N LYS A 25 -17.71 19.44 -7.32
CA LYS A 25 -17.09 19.80 -8.61
C LYS A 25 -17.73 19.04 -9.77
N LEU A 26 -17.93 17.74 -9.62
CA LEU A 26 -18.55 16.92 -10.66
C LEU A 26 -19.98 17.36 -10.96
N VAL A 27 -20.81 17.56 -9.94
CA VAL A 27 -22.22 17.96 -10.13
C VAL A 27 -22.37 19.40 -10.56
N ASN A 28 -21.63 20.34 -9.93
CA ASN A 28 -21.87 21.77 -10.12
C ASN A 28 -21.00 22.42 -11.19
N GLU A 29 -19.77 21.92 -11.42
CA GLU A 29 -18.88 22.45 -12.43
C GLU A 29 -18.97 21.63 -13.72
N SER A 30 -18.87 20.29 -13.63
CA SER A 30 -18.97 19.39 -14.79
C SER A 30 -20.41 19.15 -15.25
N LYS A 31 -21.42 19.56 -14.45
CA LYS A 31 -22.85 19.47 -14.78
C LYS A 31 -23.36 18.05 -15.05
N ILE A 32 -22.79 17.05 -14.40
CA ILE A 32 -23.26 15.68 -14.46
C ILE A 32 -24.26 15.41 -13.32
N SER A 33 -25.04 14.34 -13.44
CA SER A 33 -25.97 13.91 -12.39
C SER A 33 -25.23 13.43 -11.14
N GLU A 34 -25.91 13.38 -9.99
CA GLU A 34 -25.31 12.85 -8.76
C GLU A 34 -24.91 11.37 -8.91
N ASP A 35 -25.72 10.55 -9.59
CA ASP A 35 -25.42 9.14 -9.83
C ASP A 35 -24.17 8.97 -10.69
N GLU A 36 -24.03 9.75 -11.77
CA GLU A 36 -22.81 9.76 -12.58
C GLU A 36 -21.60 10.23 -11.76
N ALA A 37 -21.78 11.25 -10.91
CA ALA A 37 -20.72 11.72 -10.03
C ALA A 37 -20.26 10.61 -9.07
N TYR A 38 -21.19 9.89 -8.42
CA TYR A 38 -20.83 8.76 -7.53
C TYR A 38 -20.10 7.64 -8.28
N ASN A 39 -20.52 7.34 -9.51
CA ASN A 39 -19.84 6.33 -10.33
C ASN A 39 -18.41 6.75 -10.68
N LEU A 40 -18.20 7.98 -11.09
CA LEU A 40 -16.86 8.52 -11.37
C LEU A 40 -16.00 8.62 -10.10
N MET A 41 -16.60 8.95 -8.95
CA MET A 41 -15.90 8.98 -7.67
C MET A 41 -15.36 7.60 -7.26
N LYS A 42 -16.05 6.49 -7.59
CA LYS A 42 -15.52 5.14 -7.37
C LYS A 42 -14.20 4.93 -8.13
N VAL A 43 -14.14 5.32 -9.40
CA VAL A 43 -12.92 5.20 -10.22
C VAL A 43 -11.82 6.14 -9.71
N ALA A 44 -12.18 7.36 -9.32
CA ALA A 44 -11.24 8.30 -8.70
C ALA A 44 -10.67 7.76 -7.38
N ALA A 45 -11.50 7.14 -6.54
CA ALA A 45 -11.09 6.46 -5.32
C ALA A 45 -10.12 5.30 -5.61
N THR A 46 -10.38 4.50 -6.66
CA THR A 46 -9.47 3.46 -7.11
C THR A 46 -8.09 4.05 -7.43
N LEU A 47 -8.04 5.14 -8.20
CA LEU A 47 -6.79 5.81 -8.54
C LEU A 47 -6.07 6.35 -7.30
N GLN A 48 -6.78 7.04 -6.39
CA GLN A 48 -6.26 7.59 -5.14
C GLN A 48 -5.68 6.49 -4.24
N ILE A 49 -6.47 5.44 -3.98
CA ILE A 49 -6.12 4.37 -3.04
C ILE A 49 -4.97 3.52 -3.58
N THR A 50 -4.85 3.35 -4.89
CA THR A 50 -3.76 2.60 -5.52
C THR A 50 -2.54 3.46 -5.87
N ALA A 51 -2.59 4.77 -5.65
CA ALA A 51 -1.47 5.67 -5.84
C ALA A 51 -0.32 5.38 -4.86
N LYS A 52 0.91 5.79 -5.25
CA LYS A 52 2.08 5.72 -4.38
C LYS A 52 1.95 6.73 -3.24
N GLY A 53 2.46 6.38 -2.08
CA GLY A 53 2.35 7.20 -0.87
C GLY A 53 1.17 6.75 0.00
N GLN A 54 0.44 7.68 0.57
CA GLN A 54 -0.65 7.42 1.50
C GLN A 54 -1.95 8.07 1.02
N PRO A 55 -3.06 7.34 0.87
CA PRO A 55 -4.36 7.95 0.61
C PRO A 55 -4.83 8.70 1.84
N VAL A 56 -5.32 9.92 1.63
CA VAL A 56 -5.95 10.75 2.66
C VAL A 56 -7.39 10.98 2.24
N LEU A 57 -8.32 10.37 2.95
CA LEU A 57 -9.75 10.51 2.69
C LEU A 57 -10.30 11.66 3.51
N TYR A 58 -10.97 12.59 2.85
CA TYR A 58 -11.73 13.61 3.55
C TYR A 58 -13.06 13.02 4.01
N TYR A 59 -13.45 13.28 5.27
CA TYR A 59 -14.65 12.67 5.85
C TYR A 59 -15.91 12.96 5.02
N GLY A 60 -16.74 11.95 4.85
CA GLY A 60 -17.94 12.01 4.03
C GLY A 60 -17.72 11.71 2.54
N GLU A 61 -16.46 11.69 2.06
CA GLU A 61 -16.13 11.33 0.68
C GLU A 61 -16.57 9.90 0.38
N GLU A 62 -16.39 8.99 1.35
CA GLU A 62 -16.75 7.57 1.27
C GLU A 62 -18.27 7.32 1.18
N ILE A 63 -19.09 8.31 1.49
CA ILE A 63 -20.55 8.24 1.30
C ILE A 63 -21.06 9.17 0.19
N GLY A 64 -20.14 9.83 -0.52
CA GLY A 64 -20.46 10.77 -1.59
C GLY A 64 -20.96 12.13 -1.07
N GLN A 65 -20.67 12.49 0.17
CA GLN A 65 -21.07 13.77 0.74
C GLN A 65 -20.38 14.92 0.03
N GLY A 66 -21.17 15.77 -0.65
CA GLY A 66 -20.69 16.94 -1.38
C GLY A 66 -20.73 18.22 -0.57
N GLY A 67 -20.03 19.25 -1.02
CA GLY A 67 -20.09 20.58 -0.45
C GLY A 67 -19.09 21.54 -1.06
N ALA A 68 -19.43 22.84 -1.02
CA ALA A 68 -18.59 23.92 -1.52
C ALA A 68 -17.80 24.60 -0.41
N ASN A 69 -16.60 25.08 -0.76
CA ASN A 69 -15.79 25.93 0.12
C ASN A 69 -16.16 27.41 -0.06
N ASN A 70 -17.41 27.76 0.22
CA ASN A 70 -17.96 29.10 0.07
C ASN A 70 -17.95 29.89 1.38
N TRP A 71 -16.96 30.71 1.59
CA TRP A 71 -16.93 31.60 2.76
C TRP A 71 -18.10 32.61 2.72
N PRO A 72 -18.86 32.84 3.83
CA PRO A 72 -18.73 32.22 5.16
C PRO A 72 -19.52 30.91 5.34
N TYR A 73 -20.15 30.38 4.30
CA TYR A 73 -21.07 29.24 4.37
C TYR A 73 -20.42 27.98 3.75
N GLN A 74 -19.34 27.52 4.37
CA GLN A 74 -18.58 26.37 3.89
C GLN A 74 -19.32 25.06 4.08
N THR A 75 -20.10 24.65 3.08
CA THR A 75 -20.89 23.41 3.13
C THR A 75 -20.03 22.15 2.98
N ASN A 76 -18.77 22.27 2.56
CA ASN A 76 -17.79 21.17 2.56
C ASN A 76 -17.34 20.76 3.97
N ARG A 77 -17.70 21.54 5.01
CA ARG A 77 -17.39 21.27 6.43
C ARG A 77 -18.64 20.93 7.27
N ARG A 78 -19.72 20.51 6.61
CA ARG A 78 -20.96 20.13 7.31
C ARG A 78 -20.78 18.84 8.09
N ASP A 79 -21.70 18.60 9.05
CA ASP A 79 -21.72 17.37 9.82
C ASP A 79 -21.80 16.14 8.92
N PHE A 80 -21.22 15.02 9.38
CA PHE A 80 -21.26 13.76 8.68
C PHE A 80 -22.69 13.19 8.66
N ASP A 81 -23.15 12.74 7.50
CA ASP A 81 -24.50 12.20 7.33
C ASP A 81 -24.56 10.71 7.69
N TRP A 82 -24.84 10.44 8.96
CA TRP A 82 -24.97 9.09 9.49
C TRP A 82 -26.15 8.32 8.88
N THR A 83 -27.21 9.01 8.48
CA THR A 83 -28.37 8.37 7.84
C THR A 83 -28.00 7.89 6.43
N GLU A 84 -27.27 8.70 5.69
CA GLU A 84 -26.77 8.30 4.36
C GLU A 84 -25.76 7.16 4.45
N LEU A 85 -24.91 7.16 5.47
CA LEU A 85 -23.98 6.03 5.71
C LEU A 85 -24.72 4.70 5.81
N GLU A 86 -25.80 4.63 6.61
CA GLU A 86 -26.56 3.37 6.76
C GLU A 86 -27.20 2.91 5.43
N LYS A 87 -27.68 3.85 4.62
CA LYS A 87 -28.17 3.51 3.26
C LYS A 87 -27.05 2.98 2.37
N LYS A 88 -25.88 3.66 2.35
CA LYS A 88 -24.74 3.23 1.52
C LYS A 88 -24.16 1.90 1.98
N LYS A 89 -24.19 1.57 3.26
CA LYS A 89 -23.78 0.25 3.77
C LYS A 89 -24.70 -0.87 3.25
N ALA A 90 -25.99 -0.62 3.13
CA ALA A 90 -26.97 -1.59 2.68
C ALA A 90 -26.92 -1.87 1.16
N ASP A 91 -26.42 -0.94 0.37
CA ASP A 91 -26.27 -1.06 -1.08
C ASP A 91 -24.88 -1.63 -1.43
N SER A 92 -24.82 -2.86 -1.90
CA SER A 92 -23.58 -3.55 -2.25
C SER A 92 -22.77 -2.86 -3.36
N ASN A 93 -23.40 -2.05 -4.22
CA ASN A 93 -22.76 -1.30 -5.30
C ASN A 93 -22.48 0.17 -4.92
N SER A 94 -22.66 0.54 -3.67
CA SER A 94 -22.46 1.91 -3.21
C SER A 94 -20.99 2.34 -3.26
N ILE A 95 -20.79 3.65 -3.26
CA ILE A 95 -19.45 4.25 -3.11
C ILE A 95 -18.80 3.83 -1.78
N TYR A 96 -19.56 3.67 -0.70
CA TYR A 96 -19.04 3.20 0.60
C TYR A 96 -18.43 1.79 0.50
N ASN A 97 -19.16 0.85 -0.10
CA ASN A 97 -18.67 -0.53 -0.25
C ASN A 97 -17.49 -0.61 -1.23
N HIS A 98 -17.44 0.29 -2.22
CA HIS A 98 -16.26 0.44 -3.08
C HIS A 98 -15.03 0.89 -2.28
N TYR A 99 -15.12 1.99 -1.49
CA TYR A 99 -14.03 2.44 -0.61
C TYR A 99 -13.59 1.35 0.36
N LYS A 100 -14.53 0.67 1.01
CA LYS A 100 -14.26 -0.44 1.93
C LYS A 100 -13.44 -1.55 1.26
N THR A 101 -13.85 -1.98 0.07
CA THR A 101 -13.16 -3.01 -0.70
C THR A 101 -11.76 -2.56 -1.12
N MET A 102 -11.63 -1.36 -1.68
CA MET A 102 -10.34 -0.85 -2.14
C MET A 102 -9.35 -0.62 -1.00
N LEU A 103 -9.82 -0.16 0.17
CA LEU A 103 -8.98 0.00 1.36
C LEU A 103 -8.54 -1.35 1.93
N ALA A 104 -9.42 -2.36 1.91
CA ALA A 104 -9.05 -3.73 2.29
C ALA A 104 -7.95 -4.29 1.37
N ILE A 105 -8.10 -4.13 0.05
CA ILE A 105 -7.08 -4.51 -0.93
C ILE A 105 -5.77 -3.76 -0.67
N ARG A 106 -5.83 -2.45 -0.44
CA ARG A 106 -4.63 -1.68 -0.13
C ARG A 106 -3.93 -2.15 1.13
N ASN A 107 -4.68 -2.45 2.19
CA ASN A 107 -4.10 -2.94 3.45
C ASN A 107 -3.42 -4.29 3.26
N ALA A 108 -4.01 -5.19 2.47
CA ALA A 108 -3.41 -6.49 2.15
C ALA A 108 -2.10 -6.36 1.34
N TYR A 109 -1.97 -5.33 0.51
CA TYR A 109 -0.82 -5.11 -0.38
C TYR A 109 -0.15 -3.75 -0.14
N THR A 110 -0.04 -3.35 1.12
CA THR A 110 0.47 -2.02 1.54
C THR A 110 1.81 -1.67 0.90
N ASP A 111 2.79 -2.58 0.90
CA ASP A 111 4.11 -2.32 0.35
C ASP A 111 4.06 -2.07 -1.16
N VAL A 112 3.24 -2.82 -1.89
CA VAL A 112 3.09 -2.66 -3.34
C VAL A 112 2.48 -1.29 -3.67
N PHE A 113 1.42 -0.89 -2.99
CA PHE A 113 0.76 0.38 -3.28
C PHE A 113 1.52 1.59 -2.72
N ALA A 114 2.06 1.50 -1.50
CA ALA A 114 2.76 2.63 -0.89
C ALA A 114 4.11 2.92 -1.54
N ARG A 115 4.86 1.87 -1.90
CA ARG A 115 6.27 1.97 -2.32
C ARG A 115 6.51 1.56 -3.77
N GLY A 116 5.64 0.70 -4.33
CA GLY A 116 5.84 0.08 -5.62
C GLY A 116 5.91 1.08 -6.78
N ASN A 117 6.60 0.67 -7.82
CA ASN A 117 6.65 1.41 -9.07
C ASN A 117 5.32 1.28 -9.81
N ARG A 118 4.92 2.34 -10.54
CA ARG A 118 3.78 2.35 -11.43
C ARG A 118 4.26 2.31 -12.87
N SER A 119 3.65 1.46 -13.67
CA SER A 119 3.80 1.46 -15.13
C SER A 119 2.43 1.39 -15.79
N THR A 120 2.25 2.10 -16.90
CA THR A 120 1.06 1.94 -17.74
C THR A 120 1.20 0.64 -18.53
N VAL A 121 0.18 -0.20 -18.49
CA VAL A 121 0.12 -1.51 -19.16
C VAL A 121 -0.71 -1.40 -20.43
N ALA A 122 -1.89 -0.78 -20.35
CA ALA A 122 -2.76 -0.50 -21.46
C ALA A 122 -3.56 0.78 -21.19
N VAL A 123 -3.80 1.60 -22.21
CA VAL A 123 -4.58 2.84 -22.10
C VAL A 123 -5.26 3.17 -23.41
N SER A 124 -6.47 3.69 -23.33
CA SER A 124 -7.18 4.29 -24.46
C SER A 124 -8.06 5.44 -23.96
N ASP A 125 -7.69 6.66 -24.29
CA ASP A 125 -8.48 7.84 -23.95
C ASP A 125 -9.85 7.82 -24.67
N ALA A 126 -9.90 7.37 -25.92
CA ALA A 126 -11.13 7.25 -26.69
C ALA A 126 -12.11 6.25 -26.05
N ASP A 127 -11.60 5.12 -25.59
CA ASP A 127 -12.35 4.08 -24.93
C ASP A 127 -12.51 4.32 -23.42
N GLY A 128 -11.82 5.30 -22.84
CA GLY A 128 -11.93 5.73 -21.46
C GLY A 128 -11.46 4.70 -20.44
N TYR A 129 -10.39 3.98 -20.71
CA TYR A 129 -9.80 3.05 -19.76
C TYR A 129 -8.29 3.20 -19.62
N GLU A 130 -7.78 2.85 -18.45
CA GLU A 130 -6.35 2.67 -18.18
C GLU A 130 -6.15 1.40 -17.33
N VAL A 131 -5.13 0.63 -17.68
CA VAL A 131 -4.60 -0.45 -16.84
C VAL A 131 -3.17 -0.11 -16.46
N ILE A 132 -2.89 -0.09 -15.18
CA ILE A 132 -1.56 0.12 -14.62
C ILE A 132 -1.07 -1.12 -13.89
N SER A 133 0.24 -1.32 -13.84
CA SER A 133 0.86 -2.25 -12.91
C SER A 133 1.45 -1.50 -11.71
N ARG A 134 1.41 -2.14 -10.55
CA ARG A 134 2.06 -1.73 -9.31
C ARG A 134 2.97 -2.86 -8.87
N SER A 135 4.28 -2.63 -8.81
CA SER A 135 5.27 -3.70 -8.51
C SER A 135 6.19 -3.30 -7.38
N TYR A 136 6.36 -4.20 -6.41
CA TYR A 136 7.30 -4.07 -5.30
C TYR A 136 7.82 -5.44 -4.88
N GLY A 137 9.16 -5.63 -4.88
CA GLY A 137 9.75 -6.95 -4.70
C GLY A 137 9.24 -7.91 -5.78
N ASN A 138 8.82 -9.09 -5.37
CA ASN A 138 8.28 -10.13 -6.25
C ASN A 138 6.75 -10.06 -6.43
N SER A 139 6.12 -8.98 -6.00
CA SER A 139 4.67 -8.83 -6.10
C SER A 139 4.29 -7.79 -7.13
N THR A 140 3.39 -8.14 -8.05
CA THR A 140 2.80 -7.25 -9.02
C THR A 140 1.29 -7.31 -8.93
N LEU A 141 0.65 -6.15 -8.92
CA LEU A 141 -0.80 -6.01 -9.08
C LEU A 141 -1.09 -5.21 -10.33
N TYR A 142 -2.14 -5.61 -11.04
CA TYR A 142 -2.65 -4.90 -12.21
C TYR A 142 -3.97 -4.24 -11.84
N VAL A 143 -4.04 -2.92 -11.96
CA VAL A 143 -5.23 -2.13 -11.64
C VAL A 143 -5.82 -1.57 -12.92
N GLY A 144 -7.01 -2.01 -13.28
CA GLY A 144 -7.75 -1.51 -14.43
C GLY A 144 -8.87 -0.57 -13.98
N MET A 145 -9.03 0.52 -14.72
CA MET A 145 -10.03 1.56 -14.48
C MET A 145 -10.77 1.85 -15.78
N ASN A 146 -12.10 2.02 -15.70
CA ASN A 146 -12.98 2.35 -16.83
C ASN A 146 -13.97 3.43 -16.41
N VAL A 147 -14.02 4.54 -17.15
CA VAL A 147 -14.93 5.67 -16.91
C VAL A 147 -16.15 5.69 -17.86
N LYS A 148 -16.35 4.63 -18.66
CA LYS A 148 -17.47 4.52 -19.60
C LYS A 148 -18.63 3.71 -19.03
N GLU A 149 -19.82 3.96 -19.57
CA GLU A 149 -21.05 3.27 -19.22
C GLU A 149 -21.11 1.80 -19.70
N ALA A 150 -20.24 1.42 -20.62
CA ALA A 150 -20.10 0.05 -21.08
C ALA A 150 -18.86 -0.61 -20.46
N GLU A 151 -18.95 -1.89 -20.15
CA GLU A 151 -17.79 -2.69 -19.80
C GLU A 151 -16.78 -2.72 -20.95
N LYS A 152 -15.50 -2.96 -20.62
CA LYS A 152 -14.43 -2.96 -21.61
C LYS A 152 -13.59 -4.22 -21.52
N GLU A 153 -13.56 -4.99 -22.61
CA GLU A 153 -12.59 -6.07 -22.76
C GLU A 153 -11.24 -5.52 -23.20
N VAL A 154 -10.18 -5.91 -22.47
CA VAL A 154 -8.81 -5.46 -22.71
C VAL A 154 -7.87 -6.66 -22.61
N VAL A 155 -6.98 -6.80 -23.59
CA VAL A 155 -5.85 -7.74 -23.51
C VAL A 155 -4.64 -7.00 -22.95
N ILE A 156 -4.12 -7.49 -21.82
CA ILE A 156 -2.99 -6.88 -21.14
C ILE A 156 -1.79 -7.84 -21.09
N PRO A 157 -0.56 -7.36 -21.39
CA PRO A 157 0.65 -8.12 -21.14
C PRO A 157 0.91 -8.18 -19.63
N VAL A 158 1.33 -9.34 -19.15
CA VAL A 158 1.61 -9.59 -17.74
C VAL A 158 3.00 -10.21 -17.54
N ALA A 159 3.57 -10.06 -16.36
CA ALA A 159 4.89 -10.61 -16.04
C ALA A 159 4.84 -12.09 -15.67
N GLU A 160 3.67 -12.60 -15.34
CA GLU A 160 3.45 -13.96 -14.89
C GLU A 160 3.56 -14.97 -16.05
N SER A 161 4.00 -16.18 -15.74
CA SER A 161 4.17 -17.25 -16.71
C SER A 161 2.83 -17.74 -17.26
N ALA A 162 2.84 -18.28 -18.47
CA ALA A 162 1.69 -18.94 -19.07
C ALA A 162 1.09 -20.00 -18.13
N GLY A 163 -0.24 -20.04 -18.05
CA GLY A 163 -0.99 -20.94 -17.18
C GLY A 163 -1.16 -20.41 -15.74
N THR A 164 -0.49 -19.33 -15.34
CA THR A 164 -0.74 -18.69 -14.04
C THR A 164 -2.17 -18.16 -13.98
N VAL A 165 -2.83 -18.38 -12.84
CA VAL A 165 -4.17 -17.84 -12.59
C VAL A 165 -4.03 -16.52 -11.83
N LEU A 166 -4.57 -15.45 -12.40
CA LEU A 166 -4.72 -14.15 -11.75
C LEU A 166 -6.12 -14.04 -11.15
N LYS A 167 -6.20 -13.64 -9.90
CA LYS A 167 -7.47 -13.37 -9.21
C LYS A 167 -7.73 -11.87 -9.18
N ASN A 168 -8.95 -11.49 -9.53
CA ASN A 168 -9.44 -10.14 -9.28
C ASN A 168 -9.86 -10.01 -7.82
N LEU A 169 -9.11 -9.23 -7.07
CA LEU A 169 -9.34 -8.99 -5.64
C LEU A 169 -10.62 -8.17 -5.38
N TYR A 170 -11.12 -7.48 -6.41
CA TYR A 170 -12.29 -6.63 -6.30
C TYR A 170 -13.62 -7.44 -6.35
N ASP A 171 -13.71 -8.44 -7.23
CA ASP A 171 -14.94 -9.24 -7.45
C ASP A 171 -14.73 -10.76 -7.33
N GLY A 172 -13.50 -11.21 -7.14
CA GLY A 172 -13.14 -12.63 -6.98
C GLY A 172 -13.01 -13.42 -8.29
N LYS A 173 -13.27 -12.83 -9.47
CA LYS A 173 -13.10 -13.51 -10.76
C LYS A 173 -11.66 -13.89 -11.02
N THR A 174 -11.45 -14.93 -11.80
CA THR A 174 -10.11 -15.42 -12.15
C THR A 174 -9.89 -15.37 -13.66
N TYR A 175 -8.62 -15.16 -14.03
CA TYR A 175 -8.18 -15.05 -15.41
C TYR A 175 -6.88 -15.85 -15.59
N THR A 176 -6.76 -16.60 -16.67
CA THR A 176 -5.58 -17.44 -16.91
C THR A 176 -4.64 -16.76 -17.90
N VAL A 177 -3.37 -16.69 -17.57
CA VAL A 177 -2.33 -16.17 -18.45
C VAL A 177 -2.15 -17.07 -19.66
N SER A 178 -2.23 -16.50 -20.86
CA SER A 178 -2.07 -17.21 -22.14
C SER A 178 -0.61 -17.62 -22.40
N ALA A 179 -0.38 -18.43 -23.45
CA ALA A 179 0.96 -18.83 -23.88
C ALA A 179 1.85 -17.63 -24.26
N ASP A 180 1.25 -16.53 -24.72
CA ASP A 180 1.94 -15.29 -25.11
C ASP A 180 2.10 -14.30 -23.94
N GLN A 181 1.92 -14.76 -22.69
CA GLN A 181 1.98 -13.93 -21.49
C GLN A 181 1.02 -12.73 -21.52
N ASN A 182 -0.18 -12.94 -22.05
CA ASN A 182 -1.27 -11.98 -22.05
C ASN A 182 -2.46 -12.50 -21.26
N VAL A 183 -3.27 -11.58 -20.75
CA VAL A 183 -4.56 -11.90 -20.10
C VAL A 183 -5.65 -11.04 -20.73
N SER A 184 -6.74 -11.70 -21.19
CA SER A 184 -7.96 -10.98 -21.57
C SER A 184 -8.80 -10.74 -20.33
N VAL A 185 -9.08 -9.49 -20.01
CA VAL A 185 -9.81 -9.05 -18.81
C VAL A 185 -10.99 -8.18 -19.20
N THR A 186 -12.06 -8.25 -18.43
CA THR A 186 -13.21 -7.36 -18.57
C THR A 186 -13.19 -6.35 -17.42
N ILE A 187 -12.99 -5.07 -17.73
CA ILE A 187 -13.13 -3.98 -16.77
C ILE A 187 -14.62 -3.58 -16.76
N PRO A 188 -15.31 -3.65 -15.60
CA PRO A 188 -16.74 -3.36 -15.55
C PRO A 188 -17.07 -1.92 -15.95
N ALA A 189 -18.33 -1.66 -16.29
CA ALA A 189 -18.85 -0.34 -16.52
C ALA A 189 -18.63 0.57 -15.29
N VAL A 190 -18.53 1.89 -15.48
CA VAL A 190 -18.33 2.86 -14.38
C VAL A 190 -19.41 2.75 -13.30
N LYS A 191 -20.68 2.51 -13.69
CA LYS A 191 -21.80 2.29 -12.76
C LYS A 191 -21.59 1.07 -11.86
N ASP A 192 -20.88 0.05 -12.34
CA ASP A 192 -20.58 -1.20 -11.63
C ASP A 192 -19.20 -1.15 -10.94
N GLY A 193 -18.69 0.06 -10.69
CA GLY A 193 -17.44 0.34 -10.01
C GLY A 193 -16.24 0.60 -10.91
N GLY A 194 -16.30 0.28 -12.21
CA GLY A 194 -15.27 0.60 -13.21
C GLY A 194 -13.86 0.10 -12.86
N THR A 195 -13.73 -0.95 -12.04
CA THR A 195 -12.46 -1.31 -11.39
C THR A 195 -12.19 -2.81 -11.42
N ILE A 196 -10.94 -3.17 -11.73
CA ILE A 196 -10.37 -4.51 -11.45
C ILE A 196 -9.03 -4.34 -10.74
N VAL A 197 -8.68 -5.31 -9.88
CA VAL A 197 -7.36 -5.40 -9.24
C VAL A 197 -6.90 -6.83 -9.28
N LEU A 198 -5.97 -7.15 -10.17
CA LEU A 198 -5.52 -8.52 -10.42
C LEU A 198 -4.18 -8.79 -9.74
N THR A 199 -4.01 -10.00 -9.23
CA THR A 199 -2.73 -10.52 -8.73
C THR A 199 -2.68 -12.04 -8.89
N ALA A 200 -1.46 -12.59 -8.99
CA ALA A 200 -1.29 -14.04 -8.93
C ALA A 200 -1.62 -14.56 -7.51
N GLU A 201 -2.33 -15.68 -7.43
CA GLU A 201 -2.69 -16.32 -6.15
C GLU A 201 -1.46 -16.93 -5.47
N THR A 202 -0.63 -16.11 -4.83
CA THR A 202 0.53 -16.59 -4.05
C THR A 202 0.55 -16.07 -2.62
N LYS A 203 -0.42 -15.24 -2.21
CA LYS A 203 -0.53 -14.77 -0.82
C LYS A 203 -1.80 -15.25 -0.18
N THR A 204 -1.66 -15.93 0.95
CA THR A 204 -2.75 -16.13 1.90
C THR A 204 -3.32 -14.76 2.23
N GLU A 205 -4.58 -14.55 1.91
CA GLU A 205 -5.33 -13.35 2.27
C GLU A 205 -5.20 -13.13 3.79
N PRO A 206 -4.76 -11.96 4.27
CA PRO A 206 -4.85 -11.69 5.69
C PRO A 206 -6.32 -11.82 6.07
N ALA A 207 -6.59 -12.58 7.12
CA ALA A 207 -7.95 -12.73 7.66
C ALA A 207 -8.57 -11.33 7.83
N PRO A 208 -9.86 -11.15 7.45
CA PRO A 208 -10.53 -9.87 7.64
C PRO A 208 -10.41 -9.50 9.11
N ASP A 209 -9.88 -8.31 9.37
CA ASP A 209 -9.81 -7.78 10.72
C ASP A 209 -11.25 -7.59 11.24
N ASN A 210 -11.70 -8.57 12.00
CA ASN A 210 -13.00 -8.59 12.66
C ASN A 210 -12.96 -7.72 13.94
N THR A 211 -12.28 -6.58 13.90
CA THR A 211 -12.48 -5.56 14.92
C THR A 211 -13.85 -4.94 14.68
N THR A 212 -14.82 -5.48 15.34
CA THR A 212 -16.16 -4.92 15.48
C THR A 212 -16.07 -3.53 16.12
N TYR A 213 -16.03 -2.50 15.28
CA TYR A 213 -16.28 -1.12 15.69
C TYR A 213 -17.79 -0.85 15.85
N ASP A 214 -18.52 -1.78 16.43
CA ASP A 214 -19.91 -1.58 16.82
C ASP A 214 -20.00 -1.40 18.34
N LYS A 215 -19.46 -0.28 18.86
CA LYS A 215 -19.93 0.28 20.12
C LYS A 215 -20.33 1.74 19.89
N LYS A 216 -21.64 1.89 19.63
CA LYS A 216 -22.37 3.14 19.82
C LYS A 216 -22.05 3.69 21.22
N PRO A 217 -21.63 4.94 21.36
CA PRO A 217 -21.62 5.57 22.68
C PRO A 217 -23.07 5.84 23.07
N ASP A 218 -23.55 5.12 24.06
CA ASP A 218 -24.81 5.45 24.70
C ASP A 218 -24.67 6.83 25.34
N GLY A 219 -25.41 7.78 24.77
CA GLY A 219 -25.56 9.11 25.34
C GLY A 219 -26.28 9.03 26.70
N LYS A 220 -25.58 9.40 27.77
CA LYS A 220 -26.18 9.93 28.95
C LYS A 220 -25.28 11.01 29.51
N THR A 221 -25.70 12.22 29.25
CA THR A 221 -25.28 13.42 29.96
C THR A 221 -25.80 13.34 31.38
N THR A 222 -24.92 13.43 32.36
CA THR A 222 -25.17 14.11 33.63
C THR A 222 -23.87 14.75 34.06
N GLU A 223 -23.90 16.06 34.08
CA GLU A 223 -22.94 16.90 34.78
C GLU A 223 -22.97 16.55 36.26
N ASP A 224 -21.80 16.43 36.90
CA ASP A 224 -21.57 17.14 38.13
C ASP A 224 -20.08 17.17 38.49
N HIS A 225 -19.72 18.31 38.98
CA HIS A 225 -18.41 18.74 39.48
C HIS A 225 -18.04 18.12 40.82
N ASN A 226 -16.78 17.95 40.99
CA ASN A 226 -15.97 18.27 42.19
C ASN A 226 -15.30 17.13 42.95
N GLY A 227 -13.99 17.29 43.19
CA GLY A 227 -13.36 17.06 44.45
C GLY A 227 -12.52 15.79 44.69
N ASN A 228 -11.27 15.90 44.34
CA ASN A 228 -10.10 15.65 45.23
C ASN A 228 -9.95 14.39 46.10
N GLN A 229 -8.73 13.87 46.08
CA GLN A 229 -7.92 13.12 47.09
C GLN A 229 -7.85 11.60 47.02
N GLN A 230 -6.66 11.20 46.62
CA GLN A 230 -5.69 10.28 47.26
C GLN A 230 -6.19 9.28 48.32
N THR A 231 -5.87 8.00 48.15
CA THR A 231 -4.92 7.23 48.98
C THR A 231 -4.85 5.75 48.58
N SER A 232 -3.66 5.21 48.78
CA SER A 232 -3.11 3.87 48.73
C SER A 232 -3.97 2.72 49.28
N GLY A 233 -3.74 1.51 48.75
CA GLY A 233 -4.01 0.29 49.47
C GLY A 233 -3.89 -1.00 48.67
N ASN A 234 -2.80 -1.73 48.88
CA ASN A 234 -2.57 -3.12 48.47
C ASN A 234 -3.73 -4.06 48.88
N ASN A 235 -4.07 -5.03 48.04
CA ASN A 235 -3.88 -6.43 48.44
C ASN A 235 -4.12 -7.45 47.32
N SER A 236 -3.30 -8.47 47.34
CA SER A 236 -3.21 -9.66 46.55
C SER A 236 -4.42 -10.60 46.68
N SER A 237 -4.81 -11.27 45.61
CA SER A 237 -5.27 -12.66 45.67
C SER A 237 -5.11 -13.35 44.31
N GLN A 238 -4.36 -14.43 44.32
CA GLN A 238 -4.14 -15.37 43.23
C GLN A 238 -5.42 -16.14 42.92
N VAL A 239 -5.69 -16.31 41.62
CA VAL A 239 -6.44 -17.48 41.13
C VAL A 239 -5.73 -18.02 39.90
N ASN A 240 -5.24 -19.24 40.01
CA ASN A 240 -4.69 -20.06 38.92
C ASN A 240 -5.79 -20.41 37.94
N SER A 241 -5.53 -20.17 36.67
CA SER A 241 -6.17 -20.90 35.55
C SER A 241 -5.15 -21.15 34.47
N ALA A 242 -4.91 -22.40 34.19
CA ALA A 242 -4.00 -22.91 33.21
C ALA A 242 -4.45 -22.44 31.80
N VAL A 243 -3.61 -21.66 31.15
CA VAL A 243 -3.74 -21.33 29.72
C VAL A 243 -2.76 -22.18 28.95
N GLN A 244 -3.31 -22.99 28.05
CA GLN A 244 -2.55 -23.71 27.04
C GLN A 244 -1.79 -22.72 26.16
N THR A 245 -0.48 -22.79 26.15
CA THR A 245 0.40 -22.00 25.31
C THR A 245 0.47 -22.65 23.93
N THR A 246 -0.13 -22.02 22.93
CA THR A 246 0.22 -22.17 21.52
C THR A 246 1.61 -21.55 21.30
N PRO A 247 2.51 -22.16 20.50
CA PRO A 247 3.85 -21.62 20.34
C PRO A 247 3.81 -20.28 19.60
N LYS A 248 4.26 -19.24 20.29
CA LYS A 248 4.59 -17.95 19.75
C LYS A 248 5.67 -18.13 18.70
N GLN A 249 5.42 -17.75 17.43
CA GLN A 249 6.50 -17.59 16.46
C GLN A 249 7.49 -16.59 17.03
N GLU A 250 8.72 -17.06 17.25
CA GLU A 250 9.84 -16.21 17.64
C GLU A 250 10.08 -15.16 16.55
N GLU A 251 9.89 -13.91 16.91
CA GLU A 251 10.33 -12.77 16.13
C GLU A 251 11.85 -12.90 15.96
N GLN A 252 12.31 -13.20 14.74
CA GLN A 252 13.74 -13.42 14.48
C GLN A 252 14.50 -12.13 14.82
N ALA A 253 15.39 -12.22 15.79
CA ALA A 253 16.20 -11.10 16.24
C ALA A 253 16.99 -10.51 15.06
N VAL A 254 16.89 -9.19 14.89
CA VAL A 254 17.68 -8.44 13.91
C VAL A 254 19.07 -8.21 14.51
N ALA A 255 20.09 -8.84 13.93
CA ALA A 255 21.47 -8.55 14.31
C ALA A 255 21.88 -7.18 13.75
N GLU A 256 22.37 -6.28 14.59
CA GLU A 256 22.87 -4.97 14.18
C GLU A 256 24.41 -4.95 14.23
N VAL A 257 25.02 -4.52 13.12
CA VAL A 257 26.49 -4.46 12.96
C VAL A 257 26.85 -3.07 12.44
N THR A 258 27.87 -2.44 13.05
CA THR A 258 28.38 -1.15 12.58
C THR A 258 29.74 -1.35 11.93
N VAL A 259 29.95 -0.79 10.73
CA VAL A 259 31.24 -0.79 10.03
C VAL A 259 32.17 0.19 10.72
N GLN A 260 33.33 -0.26 11.17
CA GLN A 260 34.34 0.54 11.82
C GLN A 260 35.54 0.72 10.87
N GLU A 261 36.01 1.95 10.69
CA GLU A 261 37.20 2.29 9.91
C GLU A 261 37.28 1.62 8.53
N GLU A 262 36.15 1.56 7.81
CA GLU A 262 36.03 0.90 6.50
C GLU A 262 36.34 -0.62 6.51
N SER A 263 36.40 -1.25 7.68
CA SER A 263 36.56 -2.70 7.81
C SER A 263 35.20 -3.41 7.83
N PHE A 264 34.99 -4.35 6.93
CA PHE A 264 33.78 -5.16 6.81
C PHE A 264 33.93 -6.57 7.40
N ALA A 265 35.00 -6.86 8.12
CA ALA A 265 35.24 -8.19 8.69
C ALA A 265 34.13 -8.64 9.65
N ASN A 266 33.64 -7.72 10.48
CA ASN A 266 32.52 -7.95 11.41
C ASN A 266 31.19 -8.21 10.69
N VAL A 267 30.97 -7.58 9.51
CA VAL A 267 29.80 -7.83 8.67
C VAL A 267 29.84 -9.26 8.11
N ILE A 268 30.99 -9.67 7.56
CA ILE A 268 31.20 -11.02 7.04
C ILE A 268 31.04 -12.06 8.15
N GLU A 269 31.58 -11.80 9.34
CA GLU A 269 31.41 -12.68 10.49
C GLU A 269 29.94 -12.85 10.90
N ALA A 270 29.20 -11.73 10.98
CA ALA A 270 27.77 -11.75 11.29
C ALA A 270 26.96 -12.53 10.24
N VAL A 271 27.26 -12.32 8.95
CA VAL A 271 26.65 -13.04 7.83
C VAL A 271 26.93 -14.55 7.89
N ASN A 272 28.15 -14.93 8.30
CA ASN A 272 28.53 -16.34 8.38
C ASN A 272 27.93 -17.05 9.60
N LYS A 273 27.65 -16.35 10.68
CA LYS A 273 26.98 -16.87 11.89
C LYS A 273 25.46 -16.89 11.78
N ALA A 274 24.90 -16.19 10.81
CA ALA A 274 23.45 -16.01 10.68
C ALA A 274 22.76 -17.30 10.19
N LYS A 275 21.57 -17.56 10.72
CA LYS A 275 20.71 -18.67 10.31
C LYS A 275 19.87 -18.30 9.08
N THR A 276 19.33 -19.29 8.40
CA THR A 276 18.36 -19.10 7.31
C THR A 276 17.19 -18.22 7.77
N GLY A 277 16.82 -17.26 6.94
CA GLY A 277 15.76 -16.29 7.25
C GLY A 277 16.20 -15.09 8.10
N SER A 278 17.47 -15.02 8.53
CA SER A 278 17.98 -13.94 9.38
C SER A 278 17.90 -12.58 8.68
N LYS A 279 17.74 -11.53 9.49
CA LYS A 279 17.83 -10.12 9.09
C LYS A 279 19.06 -9.51 9.76
N ILE A 280 19.96 -8.92 8.97
CA ILE A 280 21.15 -8.22 9.48
C ILE A 280 21.06 -6.77 9.05
N ARG A 281 21.25 -5.84 9.99
CA ARG A 281 21.36 -4.41 9.70
C ARG A 281 22.81 -3.97 9.82
N VAL A 282 23.37 -3.38 8.77
CA VAL A 282 24.74 -2.88 8.69
C VAL A 282 24.71 -1.34 8.65
N ASN A 283 25.23 -0.71 9.66
CA ASN A 283 25.39 0.75 9.70
C ASN A 283 26.72 1.12 9.04
N LEU A 284 26.66 1.74 7.86
CA LEU A 284 27.83 2.05 7.04
C LEU A 284 28.59 3.28 7.51
N LEU A 285 27.95 4.15 8.33
CA LEU A 285 28.49 5.45 8.75
C LEU A 285 28.87 6.30 7.52
N LYS A 286 30.16 6.34 7.17
CA LYS A 286 30.70 7.07 6.01
C LYS A 286 31.15 6.17 4.86
N ALA A 287 31.21 4.86 5.07
CA ALA A 287 31.65 3.91 4.06
C ALA A 287 30.53 3.62 3.05
N THR A 288 30.68 4.08 1.82
CA THR A 288 29.68 3.80 0.75
C THR A 288 30.10 2.64 -0.17
N LYS A 289 31.40 2.38 -0.28
CA LYS A 289 31.94 1.31 -1.13
C LYS A 289 32.05 0.01 -0.35
N ILE A 290 31.21 -0.95 -0.70
CA ILE A 290 31.16 -2.26 -0.06
C ILE A 290 32.07 -3.22 -0.84
N PRO A 291 33.05 -3.87 -0.19
CA PRO A 291 33.93 -4.82 -0.85
C PRO A 291 33.19 -6.04 -1.44
N ALA A 292 33.70 -6.56 -2.54
CA ALA A 292 33.11 -7.69 -3.25
C ALA A 292 32.92 -8.93 -2.35
N ASN A 293 33.85 -9.20 -1.45
CA ASN A 293 33.81 -10.34 -0.54
C ASN A 293 32.65 -10.29 0.46
N VAL A 294 32.09 -9.11 0.75
CA VAL A 294 30.85 -8.98 1.55
C VAL A 294 29.68 -9.57 0.78
N PHE A 295 29.52 -9.18 -0.49
CA PHE A 295 28.44 -9.71 -1.34
C PHE A 295 28.61 -11.21 -1.60
N GLU A 296 29.84 -11.68 -1.83
CA GLU A 296 30.12 -13.10 -1.96
C GLU A 296 29.79 -13.89 -0.67
N SER A 297 29.99 -13.28 0.50
CA SER A 297 29.62 -13.91 1.78
C SER A 297 28.09 -14.05 1.96
N ILE A 298 27.31 -13.17 1.37
CA ILE A 298 25.83 -13.15 1.42
C ILE A 298 25.23 -14.08 0.35
N LYS A 299 25.90 -14.21 -0.80
CA LYS A 299 25.43 -14.89 -2.00
C LYS A 299 24.84 -16.28 -1.72
N GLY A 300 23.67 -16.54 -2.30
CA GLY A 300 22.94 -17.80 -2.19
C GLY A 300 22.30 -18.07 -0.82
N LYS A 301 22.54 -17.22 0.19
CA LYS A 301 21.95 -17.39 1.53
C LYS A 301 20.53 -16.81 1.57
N ASP A 302 19.63 -17.53 2.21
CA ASP A 302 18.27 -17.04 2.49
C ASP A 302 18.30 -16.09 3.68
N MET A 303 18.67 -14.84 3.44
CA MET A 303 18.77 -13.80 4.44
C MET A 303 18.69 -12.42 3.80
N ASN A 304 18.24 -11.44 4.57
CA ASN A 304 18.23 -10.03 4.17
C ASN A 304 19.32 -9.26 4.91
N VAL A 305 20.22 -8.63 4.16
CA VAL A 305 21.20 -7.69 4.71
C VAL A 305 20.82 -6.28 4.31
N THR A 306 20.57 -5.44 5.31
CA THR A 306 20.20 -4.02 5.14
C THR A 306 21.43 -3.16 5.37
N PHE A 307 21.94 -2.52 4.33
CA PHE A 307 23.03 -1.55 4.42
C PHE A 307 22.44 -0.14 4.62
N LYS A 308 22.58 0.41 5.81
CA LYS A 308 22.14 1.78 6.13
C LYS A 308 23.21 2.77 5.69
N VAL A 309 22.91 3.55 4.64
CA VAL A 309 23.81 4.54 4.03
C VAL A 309 23.67 5.90 4.73
N SER A 310 22.45 6.24 5.16
CA SER A 310 22.14 7.43 5.95
C SER A 310 20.92 7.17 6.84
N ASP A 311 20.53 8.14 7.65
CA ASP A 311 19.31 8.02 8.46
C ASP A 311 18.03 7.88 7.61
N GLN A 312 18.09 8.29 6.35
CA GLN A 312 16.96 8.30 5.43
C GLN A 312 17.10 7.28 4.30
N ALA A 313 18.21 6.56 4.18
CA ALA A 313 18.46 5.67 3.05
C ALA A 313 19.14 4.36 3.48
N SER A 314 18.60 3.25 2.96
CA SER A 314 19.15 1.91 3.14
C SER A 314 18.96 1.07 1.89
N TRP A 315 19.91 0.18 1.62
CA TRP A 315 19.80 -0.87 0.63
C TRP A 315 19.50 -2.20 1.30
N ILE A 316 18.49 -2.91 0.85
CA ILE A 316 18.18 -4.27 1.32
C ILE A 316 18.57 -5.24 0.23
N ILE A 317 19.45 -6.17 0.55
CA ILE A 317 19.97 -7.18 -0.37
C ILE A 317 19.60 -8.55 0.18
N ASN A 318 18.85 -9.34 -0.58
CA ASN A 318 18.62 -10.75 -0.28
C ASN A 318 19.74 -11.58 -0.93
N GLY A 319 20.32 -12.48 -0.16
CA GLY A 319 21.43 -13.29 -0.66
C GLY A 319 21.06 -14.20 -1.84
N LYS A 320 19.79 -14.64 -1.94
CA LYS A 320 19.30 -15.43 -3.08
C LYS A 320 19.25 -14.66 -4.39
N ASP A 321 19.15 -13.32 -4.31
CA ASP A 321 19.06 -12.46 -5.50
C ASP A 321 20.44 -12.20 -6.12
N ILE A 322 21.54 -12.56 -5.44
CA ILE A 322 22.88 -12.45 -5.98
C ILE A 322 23.19 -13.69 -6.82
N THR A 323 22.96 -13.59 -8.14
CA THR A 323 23.11 -14.71 -9.08
C THR A 323 24.49 -14.74 -9.77
N GLY A 324 25.14 -13.58 -9.93
CA GLY A 324 26.47 -13.44 -10.54
C GLY A 324 27.62 -13.45 -9.52
N ASN A 325 28.87 -13.45 -10.00
CA ASN A 325 30.04 -13.24 -9.17
C ASN A 325 30.31 -11.75 -9.02
N VAL A 326 30.45 -11.28 -7.79
CA VAL A 326 30.82 -9.90 -7.50
C VAL A 326 32.35 -9.83 -7.43
N THR A 327 32.97 -9.23 -8.45
CA THR A 327 34.43 -9.17 -8.60
C THR A 327 35.03 -7.83 -8.23
N ALA A 328 34.22 -6.80 -8.03
CA ALA A 328 34.67 -5.46 -7.68
C ALA A 328 33.81 -4.88 -6.55
N PRO A 329 34.30 -3.92 -5.77
CA PRO A 329 33.50 -3.22 -4.77
C PRO A 329 32.30 -2.51 -5.42
N ILE A 330 31.15 -2.53 -4.73
CA ILE A 330 29.93 -1.86 -5.16
C ILE A 330 29.76 -0.58 -4.33
N ASP A 331 29.59 0.56 -5.01
CA ASP A 331 29.29 1.83 -4.34
C ASP A 331 27.79 1.97 -4.13
N LEU A 332 27.35 1.92 -2.89
CA LEU A 332 25.96 2.13 -2.45
C LEU A 332 25.67 3.59 -2.11
N GLY A 333 26.61 4.49 -2.32
CA GLY A 333 26.45 5.92 -2.05
C GLY A 333 25.34 6.53 -2.88
N LEU A 334 24.60 7.46 -2.27
CA LEU A 334 23.56 8.24 -2.93
C LEU A 334 24.15 9.58 -3.35
N VAL A 335 24.20 9.83 -4.64
CA VAL A 335 24.51 11.17 -5.17
C VAL A 335 23.18 11.83 -5.54
N VAL A 336 22.80 12.84 -4.76
CA VAL A 336 21.67 13.71 -5.09
C VAL A 336 22.19 14.83 -6.00
N GLY A 337 22.03 14.66 -7.31
CA GLY A 337 22.41 15.66 -8.30
C GLY A 337 21.22 16.12 -9.12
N THR A 338 21.25 17.37 -9.57
CA THR A 338 20.24 17.99 -10.45
C THR A 338 20.58 17.87 -11.94
N SER A 339 21.49 16.96 -12.33
CA SER A 339 21.91 16.77 -13.73
C SER A 339 21.80 15.30 -14.15
N ASP A 340 21.57 15.10 -15.45
CA ASP A 340 21.38 13.80 -16.10
C ASP A 340 22.46 12.79 -15.70
N ILE A 341 22.04 11.74 -15.03
CA ILE A 341 22.90 10.60 -14.68
C ILE A 341 22.92 9.67 -15.91
N PRO A 342 24.08 9.34 -16.47
CA PRO A 342 24.15 8.30 -17.50
C PRO A 342 23.62 6.97 -16.94
N LYS A 343 22.65 6.36 -17.63
CA LYS A 343 22.13 5.05 -17.27
C LYS A 343 23.23 4.01 -17.36
N GLN A 344 23.86 3.64 -16.26
CA GLN A 344 24.67 2.44 -16.21
C GLN A 344 23.75 1.21 -16.17
N LYS A 345 23.82 0.42 -17.23
CA LYS A 345 23.19 -0.89 -17.29
C LYS A 345 23.94 -1.80 -16.33
N VAL A 346 23.30 -2.20 -15.24
CA VAL A 346 23.76 -3.33 -14.42
C VAL A 346 23.27 -4.58 -15.14
N THR A 347 24.20 -5.29 -15.80
CA THR A 347 23.97 -6.63 -16.36
C THR A 347 24.24 -7.67 -15.29
#